data_787caa5ccdb3272d67a6bf0f967555e3
#
_entry.id   787caa5ccdb3272d67a6bf0f967555e3
#
_cell.length_a   1.000
_cell.length_b   1.000
_cell.length_c   1.000
_cell.angle_alpha   90.00
_cell.angle_beta   90.00
_cell.angle_gamma   90.00
#
_symmetry.space_group_name_H-M   'P 1'
#
loop_
_entity.id
_entity.type
_entity.pdbx_description
1 polymer ?
#
loop_
_entity_poly.entity_id
_entity_poly.type
_entity_poly.pdbx_seq_one_letter_code
_entity_poly.pdbx_strand_id
1 'polypeptide(L)'
;QVLIEFLIPFIAAIGVYNFFEVDSKKINEKKLLTTTAAFIIPLSLLYFVGDSIFSFKSNFEVFAEYPEILNDLVKERITVFKKDIVRSALIIIGIFLIFTLYIKRRIKLNVSLIALTLVIISDLWSFNSNYVKTEDFVNKSTINRPFEANQIDELILNDASDFRVYEPYRGLSNGKTSYFHKSISGYNAARPQRMQDVFDFYLFRNNMKVLDMLNVKYIVELDNNNSLSLNVNESAKGNAWFVEKIQKTQSANEELLSLDKVNLSNIALSRDLDNKTYLLNNTNSIKLNSRKANELIYEVKSDSKQFVVFSEAFYKKGWIATIEGKEHPHFKVNYLLRGMEVPEGEYNLKFSFDPPVIKTGSIISIFSFVILFLSVLVYFKKSFKNV
;
A
#
# COMPACT_ATOMS: atom_id res chain seq x y z
N GLN A 1 14.33 -4.17 0.08
CA GLN A 1 14.83 -3.15 -0.87
C GLN A 1 15.82 -2.21 -0.17
N VAL A 2 15.46 -1.49 0.91
CA VAL A 2 16.30 -0.53 1.65
C VAL A 2 17.68 -1.10 2.05
N LEU A 3 17.74 -2.36 2.51
CA LEU A 3 19.01 -3.02 2.86
C LEU A 3 19.92 -3.18 1.63
N ILE A 4 19.36 -3.51 0.48
CA ILE A 4 20.13 -3.67 -0.76
C ILE A 4 20.65 -2.31 -1.24
N GLU A 5 19.82 -1.27 -1.18
CA GLU A 5 20.17 0.10 -1.55
C GLU A 5 21.30 0.68 -0.69
N PHE A 6 21.40 0.24 0.57
CA PHE A 6 22.52 0.60 1.45
C PHE A 6 23.76 -0.27 1.22
N LEU A 7 23.59 -1.60 1.14
CA LEU A 7 24.72 -2.54 1.09
C LEU A 7 25.52 -2.45 -0.22
N ILE A 8 24.87 -2.24 -1.37
CA ILE A 8 25.57 -2.16 -2.65
C ILE A 8 26.54 -0.97 -2.69
N PRO A 9 26.16 0.28 -2.39
CA PRO A 9 27.08 1.41 -2.32
C PRO A 9 28.18 1.21 -1.25
N PHE A 10 27.86 0.61 -0.12
CA PHE A 10 28.81 0.35 0.94
C PHE A 10 29.91 -0.63 0.51
N ILE A 11 29.52 -1.75 -0.14
CA ILE A 11 30.47 -2.73 -0.67
C ILE A 11 31.30 -2.09 -1.79
N ALA A 12 30.70 -1.27 -2.64
CA ALA A 12 31.40 -0.54 -3.69
C ALA A 12 32.46 0.42 -3.08
N ALA A 13 32.10 1.15 -2.02
CA ALA A 13 33.03 2.04 -1.32
C ALA A 13 34.23 1.27 -0.72
N ILE A 14 33.98 0.11 -0.09
CA ILE A 14 35.05 -0.78 0.41
C ILE A 14 35.92 -1.27 -0.75
N GLY A 15 35.31 -1.63 -1.90
CA GLY A 15 36.04 -2.06 -3.08
C GLY A 15 36.96 -0.97 -3.63
N VAL A 16 36.49 0.27 -3.70
CA VAL A 16 37.27 1.43 -4.13
C VAL A 16 38.39 1.72 -3.12
N TYR A 17 38.12 1.70 -1.83
CA TYR A 17 39.13 1.86 -0.79
C TYR A 17 40.24 0.83 -0.91
N ASN A 18 39.90 -0.46 -0.95
CA ASN A 18 40.88 -1.54 -1.10
C ASN A 18 41.69 -1.45 -2.40
N PHE A 19 41.05 -0.99 -3.50
CA PHE A 19 41.75 -0.79 -4.77
C PHE A 19 42.86 0.27 -4.68
N PHE A 20 42.60 1.37 -3.96
CA PHE A 20 43.58 2.45 -3.82
C PHE A 20 44.63 2.22 -2.73
N GLU A 21 44.38 1.34 -1.74
CA GLU A 21 45.34 0.92 -0.72
C GLU A 21 46.44 0.02 -1.31
N VAL A 22 46.17 -0.72 -2.37
CA VAL A 22 47.16 -1.58 -3.02
C VAL A 22 48.12 -0.74 -3.87
N ASP A 23 49.44 -1.00 -3.74
CA ASP A 23 50.40 -0.35 -4.61
C ASP A 23 50.04 -0.57 -6.09
N SER A 24 49.94 0.53 -6.83
CA SER A 24 49.54 0.52 -8.24
C SER A 24 50.36 -0.45 -9.10
N LYS A 25 51.61 -0.71 -8.75
CA LYS A 25 52.48 -1.69 -9.43
C LYS A 25 52.04 -3.15 -9.24
N LYS A 26 51.27 -3.45 -8.18
CA LYS A 26 50.80 -4.80 -7.87
C LYS A 26 49.41 -5.07 -8.45
N ILE A 27 48.75 -4.06 -9.00
CA ILE A 27 47.43 -4.21 -9.59
C ILE A 27 47.57 -4.85 -10.98
N ASN A 28 46.84 -5.93 -11.18
CA ASN A 28 46.85 -6.65 -12.46
C ASN A 28 45.90 -5.99 -13.48
N GLU A 29 46.44 -5.25 -14.44
CA GLU A 29 45.66 -4.59 -15.50
C GLU A 29 44.78 -5.57 -16.31
N LYS A 30 45.24 -6.81 -16.54
CA LYS A 30 44.44 -7.85 -17.22
C LYS A 30 43.21 -8.20 -16.43
N LYS A 31 43.31 -8.27 -15.08
CA LYS A 31 42.17 -8.54 -14.20
C LYS A 31 41.17 -7.39 -14.27
N LEU A 32 41.62 -6.14 -14.29
CA LEU A 32 40.74 -4.98 -14.46
C LEU A 32 40.00 -5.05 -15.81
N LEU A 33 40.72 -5.33 -16.89
CA LEU A 33 40.13 -5.47 -18.22
C LEU A 33 39.10 -6.61 -18.29
N THR A 34 39.44 -7.79 -17.76
CA THR A 34 38.50 -8.94 -17.75
C THR A 34 37.28 -8.67 -16.91
N THR A 35 37.41 -7.97 -15.77
CA THR A 35 36.26 -7.56 -14.94
C THR A 35 35.37 -6.58 -15.69
N THR A 36 35.96 -5.58 -16.34
CA THR A 36 35.20 -4.62 -17.17
C THR A 36 34.48 -5.30 -18.31
N ALA A 37 35.16 -6.21 -19.01
CA ALA A 37 34.58 -6.99 -20.11
C ALA A 37 33.40 -7.86 -19.64
N ALA A 38 33.48 -8.43 -18.42
CA ALA A 38 32.41 -9.22 -17.83
C ALA A 38 31.10 -8.43 -17.62
N PHE A 39 31.15 -7.10 -17.52
CA PHE A 39 29.97 -6.24 -17.48
C PHE A 39 29.59 -5.71 -18.87
N ILE A 40 30.56 -5.33 -19.69
CA ILE A 40 30.28 -4.72 -21.00
C ILE A 40 29.72 -5.74 -21.99
N ILE A 41 30.22 -6.99 -21.99
CA ILE A 41 29.75 -8.02 -22.92
C ILE A 41 28.27 -8.32 -22.75
N PRO A 42 27.75 -8.59 -21.53
CA PRO A 42 26.30 -8.76 -21.32
C PRO A 42 25.47 -7.54 -21.73
N LEU A 43 25.95 -6.33 -21.42
CA LEU A 43 25.26 -5.10 -21.83
C LEU A 43 25.19 -4.98 -23.36
N SER A 44 26.28 -5.29 -24.05
CA SER A 44 26.32 -5.30 -25.52
C SER A 44 25.36 -6.34 -26.10
N LEU A 45 25.32 -7.54 -25.55
CA LEU A 45 24.37 -8.57 -25.94
C LEU A 45 22.90 -8.10 -25.75
N LEU A 46 22.59 -7.51 -24.58
CA LEU A 46 21.26 -6.97 -24.30
C LEU A 46 20.88 -5.83 -25.24
N TYR A 47 21.82 -5.01 -25.68
CA TYR A 47 21.56 -3.93 -26.63
C TYR A 47 21.06 -4.47 -27.98
N PHE A 48 21.69 -5.56 -28.50
CA PHE A 48 21.36 -6.12 -29.81
C PHE A 48 20.23 -7.14 -29.80
N VAL A 49 20.03 -7.87 -28.68
CA VAL A 49 19.10 -9.01 -28.62
C VAL A 49 17.98 -8.78 -27.61
N GLY A 50 18.06 -7.76 -26.76
CA GLY A 50 17.14 -7.53 -25.65
C GLY A 50 15.70 -7.33 -26.09
N ASP A 51 15.46 -6.67 -27.22
CA ASP A 51 14.12 -6.47 -27.80
C ASP A 51 13.49 -7.77 -28.32
N SER A 52 14.29 -8.80 -28.60
CA SER A 52 13.80 -10.15 -28.93
C SER A 52 13.61 -11.06 -27.71
N ILE A 53 14.31 -10.78 -26.61
CA ILE A 53 14.24 -11.58 -25.38
C ILE A 53 13.09 -11.10 -24.47
N PHE A 54 12.91 -9.77 -24.34
CA PHE A 54 11.92 -9.16 -23.46
C PHE A 54 10.68 -8.71 -24.25
N SER A 55 9.50 -8.99 -23.73
CA SER A 55 8.26 -8.64 -24.42
C SER A 55 7.95 -7.14 -24.38
N PHE A 56 8.50 -6.38 -23.44
CA PHE A 56 8.19 -4.97 -23.16
C PHE A 56 6.69 -4.66 -23.02
N LYS A 57 5.85 -5.69 -22.91
CA LYS A 57 4.41 -5.63 -22.63
C LYS A 57 4.13 -6.10 -21.22
N SER A 58 3.19 -5.45 -20.55
CA SER A 58 2.68 -5.89 -19.26
C SER A 58 1.57 -6.93 -19.46
N ASN A 59 1.35 -7.81 -18.48
CA ASN A 59 0.19 -8.69 -18.45
C ASN A 59 -1.14 -7.94 -18.23
N PHE A 60 -1.07 -6.69 -17.78
CA PHE A 60 -2.20 -5.80 -17.51
C PHE A 60 -2.02 -4.48 -18.27
N GLU A 61 -1.96 -4.55 -19.61
CA GLU A 61 -1.83 -3.34 -20.42
C GLU A 61 -3.16 -2.58 -20.48
N VAL A 62 -3.16 -1.35 -19.97
CA VAL A 62 -4.32 -0.45 -20.01
C VAL A 62 -4.75 -0.13 -21.44
N PHE A 63 -3.81 -0.13 -22.39
CA PHE A 63 -4.04 0.19 -23.79
C PHE A 63 -4.13 -1.06 -24.68
N ALA A 64 -4.44 -2.24 -24.12
CA ALA A 64 -4.55 -3.48 -24.90
C ALA A 64 -5.56 -3.41 -26.04
N GLU A 65 -6.64 -2.63 -25.86
CA GLU A 65 -7.70 -2.40 -26.85
C GLU A 65 -7.31 -1.38 -27.95
N TYR A 66 -6.18 -0.69 -27.80
CA TYR A 66 -5.66 0.33 -28.73
C TYR A 66 -4.29 -0.08 -29.28
N PRO A 67 -4.22 -0.95 -30.30
CA PRO A 67 -2.96 -1.54 -30.77
C PRO A 67 -1.91 -0.52 -31.25
N GLU A 68 -2.33 0.60 -31.82
CA GLU A 68 -1.43 1.66 -32.28
C GLU A 68 -0.72 2.32 -31.11
N ILE A 69 -1.47 2.72 -30.08
CA ILE A 69 -0.92 3.32 -28.86
C ILE A 69 0.01 2.33 -28.14
N LEU A 70 -0.40 1.07 -28.06
CA LEU A 70 0.40 0.03 -27.44
C LEU A 70 1.73 -0.20 -28.17
N ASN A 71 1.71 -0.21 -29.51
CA ASN A 71 2.93 -0.38 -30.28
C ASN A 71 3.89 0.79 -30.10
N ASP A 72 3.40 2.02 -30.06
CA ASP A 72 4.25 3.19 -29.83
C ASP A 72 4.81 3.19 -28.41
N LEU A 73 4.02 2.80 -27.41
CA LEU A 73 4.47 2.63 -26.03
C LEU A 73 5.59 1.58 -25.92
N VAL A 74 5.45 0.45 -26.63
CA VAL A 74 6.48 -0.60 -26.66
C VAL A 74 7.77 -0.08 -27.33
N LYS A 75 7.70 0.67 -28.43
CA LYS A 75 8.86 1.30 -29.06
C LYS A 75 9.59 2.27 -28.11
N GLU A 76 8.82 3.10 -27.39
CA GLU A 76 9.40 4.01 -26.41
C GLU A 76 10.09 3.25 -25.25
N ARG A 77 9.47 2.18 -24.75
CA ARG A 77 10.09 1.32 -23.72
C ARG A 77 11.41 0.71 -24.20
N ILE A 78 11.47 0.22 -25.44
CA ILE A 78 12.70 -0.31 -26.07
C ILE A 78 13.74 0.81 -26.20
N THR A 79 13.33 2.00 -26.60
CA THR A 79 14.22 3.16 -26.74
C THR A 79 14.83 3.56 -25.40
N VAL A 80 14.04 3.63 -24.34
CA VAL A 80 14.53 3.90 -22.97
C VAL A 80 15.48 2.82 -22.50
N PHE A 81 15.14 1.55 -22.72
CA PHE A 81 16.00 0.41 -22.38
C PHE A 81 17.38 0.49 -23.07
N LYS A 82 17.40 0.76 -24.39
CA LYS A 82 18.66 0.91 -25.14
C LYS A 82 19.49 2.13 -24.70
N LYS A 83 18.83 3.25 -24.41
CA LYS A 83 19.49 4.44 -23.85
C LYS A 83 20.15 4.15 -22.50
N ASP A 84 19.47 3.40 -21.63
CA ASP A 84 19.99 3.04 -20.31
C ASP A 84 21.19 2.08 -20.40
N ILE A 85 21.17 1.12 -21.32
CA ILE A 85 22.31 0.26 -21.62
C ILE A 85 23.54 1.08 -22.05
N VAL A 86 23.35 2.03 -22.98
CA VAL A 86 24.45 2.89 -23.46
C VAL A 86 24.99 3.74 -22.32
N ARG A 87 24.13 4.35 -21.50
CA ARG A 87 24.50 5.12 -20.31
C ARG A 87 25.33 4.28 -19.35
N SER A 88 24.87 3.07 -19.02
CA SER A 88 25.58 2.15 -18.12
C SER A 88 26.94 1.74 -18.67
N ALA A 89 27.02 1.45 -19.96
CA ALA A 89 28.28 1.11 -20.62
C ALA A 89 29.28 2.27 -20.58
N LEU A 90 28.84 3.51 -20.84
CA LEU A 90 29.70 4.70 -20.78
C LEU A 90 30.26 4.94 -19.37
N ILE A 91 29.42 4.74 -18.32
CA ILE A 91 29.86 4.85 -16.93
C ILE A 91 30.93 3.82 -16.60
N ILE A 92 30.70 2.54 -16.97
CA ILE A 92 31.66 1.46 -16.75
C ILE A 92 32.98 1.74 -17.46
N ILE A 93 32.94 2.20 -18.71
CA ILE A 93 34.13 2.59 -19.48
C ILE A 93 34.83 3.78 -18.81
N GLY A 94 34.08 4.78 -18.35
CA GLY A 94 34.62 5.94 -17.63
C GLY A 94 35.38 5.53 -16.35
N ILE A 95 34.80 4.66 -15.55
CA ILE A 95 35.41 4.11 -14.32
C ILE A 95 36.68 3.30 -14.69
N PHE A 96 36.61 2.46 -15.72
CA PHE A 96 37.74 1.70 -16.21
C PHE A 96 38.90 2.62 -16.64
N LEU A 97 38.61 3.70 -17.35
CA LEU A 97 39.62 4.68 -17.78
C LEU A 97 40.27 5.38 -16.58
N ILE A 98 39.47 5.80 -15.57
CA ILE A 98 40.01 6.43 -14.36
C ILE A 98 40.96 5.47 -13.63
N PHE A 99 40.58 4.22 -13.43
CA PHE A 99 41.41 3.21 -12.78
C PHE A 99 42.68 2.89 -13.59
N THR A 100 42.55 2.79 -14.89
CA THR A 100 43.71 2.55 -15.78
C THR A 100 44.71 3.72 -15.74
N LEU A 101 44.26 4.96 -15.78
CA LEU A 101 45.09 6.15 -15.67
C LEU A 101 45.81 6.22 -14.32
N TYR A 102 45.11 5.83 -13.24
CA TYR A 102 45.72 5.73 -11.91
C TYR A 102 46.83 4.65 -11.86
N ILE A 103 46.54 3.43 -12.33
CA ILE A 103 47.52 2.35 -12.37
C ILE A 103 48.77 2.76 -13.17
N LYS A 104 48.56 3.43 -14.31
CA LYS A 104 49.64 3.96 -15.14
C LYS A 104 50.32 5.22 -14.58
N ARG A 105 49.95 5.62 -13.36
CA ARG A 105 50.48 6.81 -12.66
C ARG A 105 50.35 8.12 -13.45
N ARG A 106 49.38 8.18 -14.38
CA ARG A 106 49.08 9.40 -15.15
C ARG A 106 48.26 10.41 -14.31
N ILE A 107 47.49 9.95 -13.34
CA ILE A 107 46.74 10.78 -12.42
C ILE A 107 46.99 10.37 -10.96
N LYS A 108 46.94 11.32 -10.05
CA LYS A 108 47.09 11.11 -8.59
C LYS A 108 45.79 10.59 -7.98
N LEU A 109 45.87 10.00 -6.76
CA LEU A 109 44.74 9.52 -5.99
C LEU A 109 43.59 10.56 -5.87
N ASN A 110 43.91 11.79 -5.47
CA ASN A 110 42.89 12.83 -5.30
C ASN A 110 42.14 13.15 -6.60
N VAL A 111 42.87 13.16 -7.74
CA VAL A 111 42.25 13.39 -9.05
C VAL A 111 41.35 12.22 -9.44
N SER A 112 41.76 10.99 -9.13
CA SER A 112 40.96 9.78 -9.37
C SER A 112 39.66 9.80 -8.56
N LEU A 113 39.73 10.15 -7.27
CA LEU A 113 38.58 10.25 -6.40
C LEU A 113 37.60 11.35 -6.84
N ILE A 114 38.13 12.54 -7.21
CA ILE A 114 37.31 13.63 -7.76
C ILE A 114 36.61 13.17 -9.06
N ALA A 115 37.35 12.53 -9.96
CA ALA A 115 36.79 12.04 -11.23
C ALA A 115 35.67 10.99 -11.01
N LEU A 116 35.89 10.03 -10.09
CA LEU A 116 34.85 9.06 -9.69
C LEU A 116 33.61 9.75 -9.11
N THR A 117 33.84 10.73 -8.22
CA THR A 117 32.72 11.50 -7.62
C THR A 117 31.94 12.25 -8.70
N LEU A 118 32.60 12.87 -9.65
CA LEU A 118 31.94 13.56 -10.76
C LEU A 118 31.12 12.61 -11.65
N VAL A 119 31.64 11.39 -11.92
CA VAL A 119 30.88 10.37 -12.67
C VAL A 119 29.61 10.00 -11.90
N ILE A 120 29.71 9.73 -10.58
CA ILE A 120 28.55 9.38 -9.74
C ILE A 120 27.54 10.53 -9.70
N ILE A 121 28.01 11.76 -9.46
CA ILE A 121 27.11 12.94 -9.40
C ILE A 121 26.42 13.12 -10.76
N SER A 122 27.16 13.04 -11.87
CA SER A 122 26.59 13.22 -13.21
C SER A 122 25.53 12.15 -13.52
N ASP A 123 25.77 10.90 -13.13
CA ASP A 123 24.81 9.80 -13.31
C ASP A 123 23.55 10.02 -12.51
N LEU A 124 23.70 10.25 -11.19
CA LEU A 124 22.57 10.49 -10.29
C LEU A 124 21.78 11.74 -10.70
N TRP A 125 22.45 12.82 -11.08
CA TRP A 125 21.79 14.04 -11.53
C TRP A 125 21.01 13.81 -12.81
N SER A 126 21.64 13.20 -13.83
CA SER A 126 21.00 12.90 -15.10
C SER A 126 19.77 12.01 -14.94
N PHE A 127 19.83 11.01 -14.06
CA PHE A 127 18.70 10.12 -13.78
C PHE A 127 17.60 10.83 -13.00
N ASN A 128 17.95 11.47 -11.90
CA ASN A 128 16.97 12.10 -11.01
C ASN A 128 16.25 13.29 -11.65
N SER A 129 16.91 14.04 -12.55
CA SER A 129 16.28 15.15 -13.27
C SER A 129 15.12 14.73 -14.18
N ASN A 130 14.98 13.43 -14.50
CA ASN A 130 13.81 12.94 -15.21
C ASN A 130 12.58 12.80 -14.30
N TYR A 131 12.78 12.68 -12.99
CA TYR A 131 11.71 12.42 -11.99
C TYR A 131 11.40 13.62 -11.12
N VAL A 132 12.38 14.49 -10.87
CA VAL A 132 12.22 15.68 -10.04
C VAL A 132 12.67 16.92 -10.82
N LYS A 133 11.71 17.74 -11.20
CA LYS A 133 11.91 18.98 -11.95
C LYS A 133 11.60 20.19 -11.07
N THR A 134 12.02 21.36 -11.52
CA THR A 134 11.75 22.61 -10.79
C THR A 134 10.25 22.87 -10.62
N GLU A 135 9.46 22.47 -11.59
CA GLU A 135 7.99 22.59 -11.59
C GLU A 135 7.27 21.69 -10.56
N ASP A 136 7.96 20.64 -10.05
CA ASP A 136 7.41 19.76 -9.01
C ASP A 136 7.52 20.38 -7.61
N PHE A 137 8.30 21.48 -7.48
CA PHE A 137 8.42 22.19 -6.20
C PHE A 137 7.26 23.17 -6.03
N VAL A 138 6.44 22.91 -5.03
CA VAL A 138 5.30 23.77 -4.68
C VAL A 138 5.51 24.48 -3.36
N ASN A 139 4.72 25.52 -3.10
CA ASN A 139 4.76 26.24 -1.83
C ASN A 139 4.38 25.33 -0.66
N LYS A 140 5.01 25.57 0.49
CA LYS A 140 4.72 24.82 1.73
C LYS A 140 3.24 24.83 2.12
N SER A 141 2.53 25.92 1.84
CA SER A 141 1.08 26.03 2.06
C SER A 141 0.28 24.99 1.26
N THR A 142 0.68 24.72 0.01
CA THR A 142 0.04 23.72 -0.85
C THR A 142 0.27 22.30 -0.33
N ILE A 143 1.45 22.02 0.26
CA ILE A 143 1.73 20.72 0.88
C ILE A 143 0.92 20.54 2.16
N ASN A 144 0.79 21.57 2.98
CA ASN A 144 0.05 21.52 4.24
C ASN A 144 -1.47 21.46 4.06
N ARG A 145 -1.97 22.00 2.94
CA ARG A 145 -3.40 21.98 2.57
C ARG A 145 -3.55 21.53 1.12
N PRO A 146 -3.37 20.23 0.85
CA PRO A 146 -3.36 19.68 -0.52
C PRO A 146 -4.73 19.75 -1.19
N PHE A 147 -5.79 19.91 -0.41
CA PHE A 147 -7.16 20.02 -0.90
C PHE A 147 -7.88 21.17 -0.19
N GLU A 148 -8.80 21.79 -0.94
CA GLU A 148 -9.76 22.76 -0.42
C GLU A 148 -11.16 22.13 -0.42
N ALA A 149 -11.91 22.38 0.66
CA ALA A 149 -13.29 21.94 0.76
C ALA A 149 -14.16 22.75 -0.22
N ASN A 150 -15.03 22.07 -0.95
CA ASN A 150 -16.06 22.72 -1.76
C ASN A 150 -17.37 22.83 -0.96
N GLN A 151 -18.40 23.45 -1.54
CA GLN A 151 -19.70 23.61 -0.89
C GLN A 151 -20.35 22.29 -0.46
N ILE A 152 -20.15 21.21 -1.24
CA ILE A 152 -20.67 19.88 -0.90
C ILE A 152 -19.89 19.29 0.27
N ASP A 153 -18.55 19.43 0.27
CA ASP A 153 -17.73 19.00 1.41
C ASP A 153 -18.19 19.69 2.71
N GLU A 154 -18.47 21.01 2.66
CA GLU A 154 -18.97 21.78 3.80
C GLU A 154 -20.34 21.31 4.29
N LEU A 155 -21.27 21.00 3.37
CA LEU A 155 -22.57 20.44 3.73
C LEU A 155 -22.45 19.09 4.45
N ILE A 156 -21.59 18.21 3.95
CA ILE A 156 -21.36 16.89 4.54
C ILE A 156 -20.68 17.02 5.91
N LEU A 157 -19.73 17.94 6.08
CA LEU A 157 -19.02 18.18 7.34
C LEU A 157 -19.94 18.70 8.46
N ASN A 158 -21.08 19.29 8.13
CA ASN A 158 -22.07 19.73 9.11
C ASN A 158 -22.89 18.56 9.72
N ASP A 159 -22.84 17.37 9.13
CA ASP A 159 -23.49 16.18 9.67
C ASP A 159 -22.57 15.47 10.69
N ALA A 160 -22.95 15.52 11.96
CA ALA A 160 -22.19 14.93 13.06
C ALA A 160 -22.37 13.41 13.19
N SER A 161 -23.24 12.77 12.38
CA SER A 161 -23.44 11.32 12.45
C SER A 161 -22.23 10.53 11.90
N ASP A 162 -22.13 9.24 12.23
CA ASP A 162 -21.03 8.38 11.76
C ASP A 162 -21.45 7.63 10.49
N PHE A 163 -20.94 8.04 9.35
CA PHE A 163 -21.24 7.51 8.02
C PHE A 163 -19.99 7.48 7.13
N ARG A 164 -20.12 6.94 5.93
CA ARG A 164 -19.10 7.02 4.87
C ARG A 164 -19.63 7.79 3.68
N VAL A 165 -18.67 8.40 2.96
CA VAL A 165 -18.89 9.13 1.71
C VAL A 165 -18.27 8.35 0.55
N TYR A 166 -18.94 8.40 -0.60
CA TYR A 166 -18.44 7.81 -1.84
C TYR A 166 -18.51 8.82 -2.99
N GLU A 167 -17.39 8.98 -3.70
CA GLU A 167 -17.27 9.80 -4.91
C GLU A 167 -16.85 8.88 -6.08
N PRO A 168 -17.79 8.23 -6.79
CA PRO A 168 -17.49 7.25 -7.84
C PRO A 168 -16.62 7.81 -8.96
N TYR A 169 -16.83 9.06 -9.39
CA TYR A 169 -16.08 9.69 -10.45
C TYR A 169 -14.60 9.90 -10.15
N ARG A 170 -14.20 9.85 -8.87
CA ARG A 170 -12.79 9.94 -8.45
C ARG A 170 -12.09 8.60 -8.37
N GLY A 171 -12.82 7.51 -8.47
CA GLY A 171 -12.30 6.16 -8.33
C GLY A 171 -11.86 5.78 -6.92
N LEU A 172 -11.43 4.53 -6.76
CA LEU A 172 -11.14 3.94 -5.46
C LEU A 172 -9.88 4.50 -4.77
N SER A 173 -8.91 5.00 -5.51
CA SER A 173 -7.59 5.42 -4.96
C SER A 173 -7.46 6.92 -4.72
N ASN A 174 -8.53 7.69 -4.86
CA ASN A 174 -8.49 9.13 -4.64
C ASN A 174 -8.35 9.50 -3.17
N GLY A 175 -7.47 10.44 -2.87
CA GLY A 175 -7.19 10.91 -1.50
C GLY A 175 -8.08 12.07 -1.03
N LYS A 176 -8.74 12.82 -1.91
CA LYS A 176 -9.52 14.01 -1.52
C LYS A 176 -10.70 13.67 -0.63
N THR A 177 -11.50 12.66 -1.02
CA THR A 177 -12.65 12.23 -0.23
C THR A 177 -12.25 11.80 1.18
N SER A 178 -11.17 11.02 1.30
CA SER A 178 -10.66 10.56 2.60
C SER A 178 -9.95 11.65 3.41
N TYR A 179 -9.61 12.78 2.81
CA TYR A 179 -9.03 13.92 3.50
C TYR A 179 -10.09 14.67 4.34
N PHE A 180 -11.30 14.83 3.80
CA PHE A 180 -12.38 15.55 4.47
C PHE A 180 -13.36 14.63 5.21
N HIS A 181 -13.58 13.40 4.70
CA HIS A 181 -14.67 12.52 5.12
C HIS A 181 -14.17 11.11 5.38
N LYS A 182 -14.94 10.34 6.15
CA LYS A 182 -14.77 8.88 6.18
C LYS A 182 -15.24 8.31 4.85
N SER A 183 -14.30 7.83 4.04
CA SER A 183 -14.55 7.35 2.68
C SER A 183 -14.42 5.85 2.59
N ILE A 184 -15.14 5.24 1.63
CA ILE A 184 -14.89 3.86 1.19
C ILE A 184 -13.76 3.79 0.17
N SER A 185 -13.36 4.93 -0.40
CA SER A 185 -12.19 5.10 -1.27
C SER A 185 -10.99 5.64 -0.48
N GLY A 186 -9.83 5.66 -1.11
CA GLY A 186 -8.58 6.16 -0.54
C GLY A 186 -7.39 5.33 -0.98
N TYR A 187 -6.23 5.97 -1.06
CA TYR A 187 -5.01 5.27 -1.42
C TYR A 187 -4.48 4.45 -0.24
N ASN A 188 -4.34 3.15 -0.42
CA ASN A 188 -3.66 2.25 0.50
C ASN A 188 -2.91 1.16 -0.28
N ALA A 189 -1.58 1.15 -0.18
CA ALA A 189 -0.74 0.16 -0.86
C ALA A 189 -0.99 -1.29 -0.38
N ALA A 190 -1.50 -1.47 0.84
CA ALA A 190 -1.83 -2.77 1.44
C ALA A 190 -3.35 -3.01 1.51
N ARG A 191 -4.09 -2.58 0.47
CA ARG A 191 -5.55 -2.79 0.42
C ARG A 191 -5.89 -4.28 0.45
N PRO A 192 -6.84 -4.72 1.34
CA PRO A 192 -7.30 -6.09 1.35
C PRO A 192 -7.95 -6.48 0.02
N GLN A 193 -7.60 -7.65 -0.52
CA GLN A 193 -8.14 -8.14 -1.80
C GLN A 193 -9.69 -8.15 -1.82
N ARG A 194 -10.33 -8.54 -0.72
CA ARG A 194 -11.80 -8.55 -0.62
C ARG A 194 -12.45 -7.17 -0.79
N MET A 195 -11.76 -6.11 -0.39
CA MET A 195 -12.25 -4.75 -0.63
C MET A 195 -12.12 -4.39 -2.10
N GLN A 196 -11.03 -4.81 -2.76
CA GLN A 196 -10.87 -4.64 -4.20
C GLN A 196 -11.95 -5.42 -4.96
N ASP A 197 -12.20 -6.69 -4.59
CA ASP A 197 -13.25 -7.50 -5.22
C ASP A 197 -14.63 -6.85 -5.11
N VAL A 198 -15.00 -6.35 -3.92
CA VAL A 198 -16.27 -5.64 -3.71
C VAL A 198 -16.35 -4.37 -4.56
N PHE A 199 -15.24 -3.65 -4.71
CA PHE A 199 -15.19 -2.50 -5.59
C PHE A 199 -15.42 -2.89 -7.05
N ASP A 200 -14.66 -3.86 -7.56
CA ASP A 200 -14.70 -4.25 -8.98
C ASP A 200 -16.06 -4.85 -9.38
N PHE A 201 -16.68 -5.63 -8.50
CA PHE A 201 -17.95 -6.28 -8.79
C PHE A 201 -19.18 -5.36 -8.58
N TYR A 202 -19.13 -4.44 -7.61
CA TYR A 202 -20.32 -3.72 -7.16
C TYR A 202 -20.17 -2.20 -7.10
N LEU A 203 -19.10 -1.68 -6.49
CA LEU A 203 -19.00 -0.24 -6.26
C LEU A 203 -18.76 0.52 -7.55
N PHE A 204 -17.97 -0.04 -8.47
CA PHE A 204 -17.76 0.54 -9.79
C PHE A 204 -19.07 0.72 -10.59
N ARG A 205 -20.10 -0.07 -10.25
CA ARG A 205 -21.45 -0.01 -10.85
C ARG A 205 -22.46 0.69 -9.95
N ASN A 206 -22.05 1.37 -8.92
CA ASN A 206 -22.90 2.05 -7.94
C ASN A 206 -24.00 1.15 -7.35
N ASN A 207 -23.68 -0.10 -7.01
CA ASN A 207 -24.67 -1.02 -6.44
C ASN A 207 -25.14 -0.56 -5.07
N MET A 208 -26.38 -0.08 -4.98
CA MET A 208 -26.93 0.53 -3.77
C MET A 208 -26.98 -0.42 -2.57
N LYS A 209 -27.33 -1.71 -2.76
CA LYS A 209 -27.36 -2.69 -1.65
C LYS A 209 -26.01 -2.83 -0.95
N VAL A 210 -24.92 -2.78 -1.74
CA VAL A 210 -23.55 -2.88 -1.23
C VAL A 210 -23.12 -1.55 -0.59
N LEU A 211 -23.52 -0.41 -1.15
CA LEU A 211 -23.30 0.89 -0.54
C LEU A 211 -24.03 1.02 0.80
N ASP A 212 -25.27 0.49 0.89
CA ASP A 212 -26.08 0.45 2.13
C ASP A 212 -25.35 -0.30 3.25
N MET A 213 -24.86 -1.53 2.97
CA MET A 213 -24.15 -2.34 3.97
C MET A 213 -22.81 -1.73 4.39
N LEU A 214 -22.20 -0.88 3.54
CA LEU A 214 -20.97 -0.15 3.85
C LEU A 214 -21.23 1.17 4.58
N ASN A 215 -22.47 1.45 4.97
CA ASN A 215 -22.88 2.70 5.62
C ASN A 215 -22.52 3.95 4.82
N VAL A 216 -22.68 3.90 3.50
CA VAL A 216 -22.50 5.06 2.63
C VAL A 216 -23.76 5.90 2.65
N LYS A 217 -23.73 7.02 3.35
CA LYS A 217 -24.84 7.96 3.47
C LYS A 217 -24.84 9.02 2.36
N TYR A 218 -23.69 9.46 1.96
CA TYR A 218 -23.54 10.49 0.93
C TYR A 218 -22.78 9.95 -0.28
N ILE A 219 -23.38 10.17 -1.47
CA ILE A 219 -22.78 9.84 -2.76
C ILE A 219 -22.65 11.16 -3.53
N VAL A 220 -21.42 11.51 -3.91
CA VAL A 220 -21.15 12.72 -4.70
C VAL A 220 -20.85 12.30 -6.13
N GLU A 221 -21.66 12.74 -7.06
CA GLU A 221 -21.58 12.37 -8.47
C GLU A 221 -21.44 13.62 -9.35
N LEU A 222 -21.10 13.42 -10.61
CA LEU A 222 -21.18 14.45 -11.63
C LEU A 222 -22.55 14.37 -12.33
N ASP A 223 -23.24 15.48 -12.42
CA ASP A 223 -24.46 15.61 -13.22
C ASP A 223 -24.14 15.66 -14.73
N ASN A 224 -25.18 15.75 -15.55
CA ASN A 224 -25.06 15.81 -17.01
C ASN A 224 -24.27 17.05 -17.51
N ASN A 225 -24.12 18.07 -16.68
CA ASN A 225 -23.38 19.31 -16.97
C ASN A 225 -21.96 19.28 -16.38
N ASN A 226 -21.47 18.12 -15.91
CA ASN A 226 -20.22 17.98 -15.16
C ASN A 226 -20.15 18.81 -13.88
N SER A 227 -21.29 19.18 -13.31
CA SER A 227 -21.37 19.81 -12.00
C SER A 227 -21.52 18.76 -10.89
N LEU A 228 -20.99 19.06 -9.70
CA LEU A 228 -21.12 18.15 -8.58
C LEU A 228 -22.54 18.13 -8.05
N SER A 229 -23.08 16.94 -7.86
CA SER A 229 -24.39 16.65 -7.25
C SER A 229 -24.24 15.79 -6.01
N LEU A 230 -24.98 16.12 -4.95
CA LEU A 230 -24.99 15.39 -3.69
C LEU A 230 -26.27 14.55 -3.60
N ASN A 231 -26.10 13.24 -3.54
CA ASN A 231 -27.18 12.29 -3.34
C ASN A 231 -27.13 11.75 -1.90
N VAL A 232 -28.24 11.82 -1.19
CA VAL A 232 -28.40 11.26 0.16
C VAL A 232 -28.98 9.86 0.07
N ASN A 233 -28.26 8.87 0.58
CA ASN A 233 -28.70 7.50 0.63
C ASN A 233 -29.43 7.21 1.97
N GLU A 234 -30.76 7.29 1.94
CA GLU A 234 -31.61 7.04 3.09
C GLU A 234 -31.64 5.57 3.54
N SER A 235 -31.18 4.64 2.68
CA SER A 235 -31.18 3.19 2.96
C SER A 235 -29.89 2.68 3.63
N ALA A 236 -28.92 3.56 3.86
CA ALA A 236 -27.66 3.21 4.55
C ALA A 236 -27.95 2.55 5.91
N LYS A 237 -27.29 1.40 6.17
CA LYS A 237 -27.60 0.55 7.35
C LYS A 237 -27.01 1.04 8.67
N GLY A 238 -26.32 2.17 8.66
CA GLY A 238 -25.63 2.66 9.84
C GLY A 238 -24.37 1.84 10.15
N ASN A 239 -23.88 1.99 11.37
CA ASN A 239 -22.64 1.33 11.81
C ASN A 239 -22.83 -0.15 12.16
N ALA A 240 -24.07 -0.55 12.52
CA ALA A 240 -24.44 -1.93 12.83
C ALA A 240 -25.94 -2.12 12.73
N TRP A 241 -26.38 -3.34 12.42
CA TRP A 241 -27.81 -3.70 12.36
C TRP A 241 -28.03 -5.17 12.71
N PHE A 242 -29.21 -5.49 13.20
CA PHE A 242 -29.66 -6.86 13.45
C PHE A 242 -30.15 -7.51 12.16
N VAL A 243 -29.95 -8.82 12.03
CA VAL A 243 -30.44 -9.62 10.89
C VAL A 243 -31.30 -10.80 11.37
N GLU A 244 -32.31 -11.14 10.57
CA GLU A 244 -33.23 -12.26 10.85
C GLU A 244 -32.61 -13.62 10.58
N LYS A 245 -31.63 -13.67 9.66
CA LYS A 245 -31.11 -14.95 9.17
C LYS A 245 -29.62 -14.88 8.85
N ILE A 246 -28.91 -15.93 9.23
CA ILE A 246 -27.62 -16.28 8.65
C ILE A 246 -27.87 -17.28 7.54
N GLN A 247 -27.38 -16.99 6.35
CA GLN A 247 -27.40 -17.90 5.20
C GLN A 247 -26.00 -18.37 4.89
N LYS A 248 -25.78 -19.69 4.99
CA LYS A 248 -24.51 -20.32 4.66
C LYS A 248 -24.26 -20.30 3.16
N THR A 249 -23.01 -19.97 2.77
CA THR A 249 -22.50 -20.08 1.40
C THR A 249 -21.42 -21.13 1.32
N GLN A 250 -21.29 -21.79 0.17
CA GLN A 250 -20.34 -22.89 -0.02
C GLN A 250 -18.93 -22.39 -0.34
N SER A 251 -18.83 -21.19 -0.91
CA SER A 251 -17.55 -20.62 -1.34
C SER A 251 -17.49 -19.10 -1.17
N ALA A 252 -16.29 -18.53 -1.20
CA ALA A 252 -16.10 -17.07 -1.20
C ALA A 252 -16.70 -16.42 -2.45
N ASN A 253 -16.65 -17.08 -3.61
CA ASN A 253 -17.24 -16.58 -4.83
C ASN A 253 -18.77 -16.55 -4.74
N GLU A 254 -19.39 -17.58 -4.18
CA GLU A 254 -20.84 -17.59 -3.94
C GLU A 254 -21.24 -16.48 -2.97
N GLU A 255 -20.48 -16.30 -1.88
CA GLU A 255 -20.70 -15.22 -0.91
C GLU A 255 -20.64 -13.84 -1.60
N LEU A 256 -19.60 -13.58 -2.42
CA LEU A 256 -19.46 -12.35 -3.19
C LEU A 256 -20.62 -12.17 -4.17
N LEU A 257 -20.89 -13.16 -5.03
CA LEU A 257 -21.91 -13.08 -6.09
C LEU A 257 -23.35 -13.09 -5.57
N SER A 258 -23.57 -13.28 -4.28
CA SER A 258 -24.89 -13.24 -3.66
C SER A 258 -25.21 -11.94 -2.96
N LEU A 259 -24.26 -11.00 -2.83
CA LEU A 259 -24.45 -9.75 -2.12
C LEU A 259 -25.58 -8.88 -2.71
N ASP A 260 -25.79 -8.89 -4.02
CA ASP A 260 -26.86 -8.15 -4.69
C ASP A 260 -28.16 -8.95 -4.85
N LYS A 261 -28.12 -10.28 -4.61
CA LYS A 261 -29.27 -11.18 -4.81
C LYS A 261 -30.16 -11.31 -3.58
N VAL A 262 -29.60 -11.07 -2.38
CA VAL A 262 -30.32 -11.18 -1.12
C VAL A 262 -30.63 -9.83 -0.51
N ASN A 263 -31.57 -9.79 0.44
CA ASN A 263 -31.83 -8.60 1.24
C ASN A 263 -30.83 -8.55 2.42
N LEU A 264 -29.73 -7.81 2.25
CA LEU A 264 -28.69 -7.66 3.27
C LEU A 264 -29.15 -6.93 4.54
N SER A 265 -30.36 -6.32 4.53
CA SER A 265 -30.97 -5.77 5.76
C SER A 265 -31.37 -6.86 6.73
N ASN A 266 -31.79 -8.02 6.22
CA ASN A 266 -32.37 -9.10 7.00
C ASN A 266 -31.49 -10.38 6.98
N ILE A 267 -30.57 -10.49 6.03
CA ILE A 267 -29.78 -11.71 5.82
C ILE A 267 -28.29 -11.38 5.88
N ALA A 268 -27.57 -12.10 6.73
CA ALA A 268 -26.11 -12.16 6.71
C ALA A 268 -25.64 -13.39 5.93
N LEU A 269 -24.82 -13.20 4.92
CA LEU A 269 -24.16 -14.29 4.20
C LEU A 269 -22.88 -14.70 4.93
N SER A 270 -22.64 -15.98 5.10
CA SER A 270 -21.39 -16.45 5.69
C SER A 270 -20.98 -17.83 5.18
N ARG A 271 -19.71 -18.01 4.94
CA ARG A 271 -19.13 -19.32 4.70
C ARG A 271 -18.80 -20.07 6.00
N ASP A 272 -18.53 -19.31 7.05
CA ASP A 272 -17.95 -19.81 8.30
C ASP A 272 -19.01 -20.16 9.35
N LEU A 273 -20.29 -19.79 9.10
CA LEU A 273 -21.43 -20.02 9.99
C LEU A 273 -22.50 -20.89 9.31
N ASP A 274 -23.20 -21.69 10.09
CA ASP A 274 -24.35 -22.46 9.63
C ASP A 274 -25.62 -21.61 9.55
N ASN A 275 -26.61 -22.11 8.77
CA ASN A 275 -27.91 -21.46 8.66
C ASN A 275 -28.57 -21.35 10.03
N LYS A 276 -29.01 -20.15 10.38
CA LYS A 276 -29.68 -19.87 11.64
C LYS A 276 -30.66 -18.72 11.49
N THR A 277 -31.79 -18.79 12.18
CA THR A 277 -32.82 -17.75 12.16
C THR A 277 -32.97 -17.12 13.54
N TYR A 278 -33.26 -15.82 13.58
CA TYR A 278 -33.46 -15.03 14.76
C TYR A 278 -34.81 -14.29 14.63
N LEU A 279 -35.51 -14.12 15.73
CA LEU A 279 -36.73 -13.33 15.77
C LEU A 279 -36.32 -11.88 16.06
N LEU A 280 -36.45 -11.02 15.07
CA LEU A 280 -36.23 -9.58 15.30
C LEU A 280 -37.37 -8.97 16.10
N ASN A 281 -37.01 -8.14 17.06
CA ASN A 281 -37.95 -7.37 17.85
C ASN A 281 -37.66 -5.87 17.65
N ASN A 282 -38.69 -5.06 17.52
CA ASN A 282 -38.57 -3.60 17.34
C ASN A 282 -37.96 -2.88 18.54
N THR A 283 -37.90 -3.56 19.70
CA THR A 283 -37.26 -3.07 20.92
C THR A 283 -35.72 -3.21 20.90
N ASN A 284 -35.18 -4.05 20.01
CA ASN A 284 -33.76 -4.23 19.89
C ASN A 284 -33.11 -3.01 19.24
N SER A 285 -32.00 -2.54 19.81
CA SER A 285 -31.24 -1.41 19.28
C SER A 285 -29.75 -1.63 19.41
N ILE A 286 -28.99 -1.10 18.45
CA ILE A 286 -27.53 -1.04 18.51
C ILE A 286 -27.07 0.29 17.97
N LYS A 287 -26.21 0.98 18.72
CA LYS A 287 -25.70 2.30 18.36
C LYS A 287 -24.21 2.40 18.64
N LEU A 288 -23.47 2.98 17.72
CA LEU A 288 -22.07 3.32 17.95
C LEU A 288 -21.97 4.55 18.85
N ASN A 289 -21.41 4.38 20.06
CA ASN A 289 -21.24 5.45 21.03
C ASN A 289 -19.86 6.12 20.93
N SER A 290 -18.83 5.35 20.58
CA SER A 290 -17.46 5.88 20.47
C SER A 290 -16.68 5.18 19.38
N ARG A 291 -15.92 5.97 18.61
CA ARG A 291 -14.98 5.49 17.59
C ARG A 291 -13.63 6.14 17.81
N LYS A 292 -12.61 5.31 18.06
CA LYS A 292 -11.19 5.68 18.04
C LYS A 292 -10.45 4.79 17.04
N ALA A 293 -9.22 5.11 16.73
CA ALA A 293 -8.43 4.35 15.75
C ALA A 293 -8.38 2.83 16.05
N ASN A 294 -8.23 2.46 17.32
CA ASN A 294 -8.09 1.08 17.76
C ASN A 294 -9.23 0.60 18.67
N GLU A 295 -10.33 1.34 18.74
CA GLU A 295 -11.43 1.04 19.67
C GLU A 295 -12.77 1.49 19.09
N LEU A 296 -13.76 0.59 19.13
CA LEU A 296 -15.16 0.90 18.82
C LEU A 296 -16.02 0.45 20.01
N ILE A 297 -16.93 1.29 20.46
CA ILE A 297 -17.85 0.98 21.56
C ILE A 297 -19.27 1.15 21.05
N TYR A 298 -20.03 0.05 21.09
CA TYR A 298 -21.44 0.02 20.74
C TYR A 298 -22.28 -0.19 22.00
N GLU A 299 -23.34 0.58 22.14
CA GLU A 299 -24.41 0.32 23.09
C GLU A 299 -25.38 -0.65 22.43
N VAL A 300 -25.64 -1.76 23.10
CA VAL A 300 -26.53 -2.84 22.63
C VAL A 300 -27.67 -3.01 23.61
N LYS A 301 -28.87 -3.06 23.07
CA LYS A 301 -30.06 -3.49 23.78
C LYS A 301 -30.72 -4.61 22.98
N SER A 302 -30.95 -5.76 23.63
CA SER A 302 -31.53 -6.92 22.97
C SER A 302 -32.37 -7.74 23.95
N ASP A 303 -33.61 -8.03 23.57
CA ASP A 303 -34.58 -8.80 24.39
C ASP A 303 -34.35 -10.31 24.30
N SER A 304 -33.47 -10.75 23.42
CA SER A 304 -33.11 -12.17 23.24
C SER A 304 -31.77 -12.27 22.50
N LYS A 305 -31.22 -13.46 22.40
CA LYS A 305 -30.03 -13.72 21.62
C LYS A 305 -30.26 -13.42 20.15
N GLN A 306 -29.45 -12.49 19.57
CA GLN A 306 -29.58 -11.96 18.22
C GLN A 306 -28.27 -12.06 17.44
N PHE A 307 -28.31 -11.82 16.13
CA PHE A 307 -27.12 -11.67 15.30
C PHE A 307 -27.03 -10.25 14.73
N VAL A 308 -25.85 -9.66 14.89
CA VAL A 308 -25.55 -8.28 14.44
C VAL A 308 -24.50 -8.31 13.35
N VAL A 309 -24.72 -7.52 12.30
CA VAL A 309 -23.72 -7.19 11.27
C VAL A 309 -23.22 -5.77 11.54
N PHE A 310 -21.91 -5.58 11.44
CA PHE A 310 -21.22 -4.30 11.60
C PHE A 310 -20.67 -3.83 10.26
N SER A 311 -20.87 -2.57 9.91
CA SER A 311 -20.28 -1.94 8.71
C SER A 311 -18.76 -1.77 8.81
N GLU A 312 -18.06 -2.74 9.40
CA GLU A 312 -16.63 -2.73 9.60
C GLU A 312 -15.99 -3.95 8.94
N ALA A 313 -14.87 -3.73 8.25
CA ALA A 313 -14.14 -4.82 7.63
C ALA A 313 -13.68 -5.86 8.66
N PHE A 314 -13.89 -7.13 8.34
CA PHE A 314 -13.40 -8.23 9.16
C PHE A 314 -11.90 -8.41 8.98
N TYR A 315 -11.18 -8.39 10.09
CA TYR A 315 -9.76 -8.72 10.14
C TYR A 315 -9.49 -9.64 11.33
N LYS A 316 -9.21 -10.92 11.03
CA LYS A 316 -9.12 -11.98 12.04
C LYS A 316 -7.99 -11.77 13.06
N LYS A 317 -6.88 -11.16 12.63
CA LYS A 317 -5.65 -11.07 13.43
C LYS A 317 -5.49 -9.70 14.08
N GLY A 318 -6.39 -9.33 14.97
CA GLY A 318 -6.17 -8.06 15.67
C GLY A 318 -7.36 -7.51 16.40
N TRP A 319 -8.56 -7.65 15.85
CA TRP A 319 -9.78 -7.18 16.52
C TRP A 319 -10.29 -8.22 17.52
N ILE A 320 -10.58 -7.77 18.73
CA ILE A 320 -11.14 -8.56 19.83
C ILE A 320 -12.44 -7.89 20.24
N ALA A 321 -13.54 -8.69 20.29
CA ALA A 321 -14.84 -8.23 20.77
C ALA A 321 -15.00 -8.61 22.25
N THR A 322 -15.39 -7.67 23.09
CA THR A 322 -15.64 -7.91 24.52
C THR A 322 -16.97 -7.34 24.96
N ILE A 323 -17.69 -8.09 25.79
CA ILE A 323 -18.89 -7.67 26.53
C ILE A 323 -18.59 -7.83 28.01
N GLU A 324 -18.71 -6.78 28.80
CA GLU A 324 -18.39 -6.80 30.25
C GLU A 324 -17.02 -7.39 30.55
N GLY A 325 -16.03 -7.13 29.69
CA GLY A 325 -14.65 -7.64 29.82
C GLY A 325 -14.42 -9.08 29.39
N LYS A 326 -15.47 -9.83 29.00
CA LYS A 326 -15.35 -11.20 28.48
C LYS A 326 -15.28 -11.17 26.97
N GLU A 327 -14.36 -11.95 26.37
CA GLU A 327 -14.22 -12.07 24.93
C GLU A 327 -15.39 -12.86 24.32
N HIS A 328 -15.88 -12.36 23.19
CA HIS A 328 -16.91 -13.00 22.39
C HIS A 328 -16.43 -13.21 20.95
N PRO A 329 -16.76 -14.36 20.33
CA PRO A 329 -16.36 -14.64 18.97
C PRO A 329 -17.11 -13.73 17.99
N HIS A 330 -16.39 -13.26 16.97
CA HIS A 330 -16.95 -12.57 15.82
C HIS A 330 -16.45 -13.19 14.52
N PHE A 331 -17.26 -13.09 13.48
CA PHE A 331 -17.09 -13.85 12.25
C PHE A 331 -17.09 -12.91 11.05
N LYS A 332 -16.58 -13.42 9.93
CA LYS A 332 -16.72 -12.73 8.66
C LYS A 332 -18.08 -13.03 8.06
N VAL A 333 -18.76 -11.97 7.62
CA VAL A 333 -20.06 -12.04 6.95
C VAL A 333 -20.10 -11.07 5.78
N ASN A 334 -21.04 -11.28 4.87
CA ASN A 334 -21.23 -10.43 3.70
C ASN A 334 -19.91 -10.18 2.96
N TYR A 335 -19.10 -11.23 2.83
CA TYR A 335 -17.80 -11.26 2.16
C TYR A 335 -16.69 -10.42 2.82
N LEU A 336 -17.02 -9.26 3.37
CA LEU A 336 -16.07 -8.26 3.87
C LEU A 336 -16.28 -7.88 5.33
N LEU A 337 -17.52 -7.91 5.83
CA LEU A 337 -17.92 -7.30 7.09
C LEU A 337 -17.74 -8.23 8.30
N ARG A 338 -17.92 -7.67 9.51
CA ARG A 338 -17.97 -8.41 10.77
C ARG A 338 -19.41 -8.73 11.12
N GLY A 339 -19.62 -9.91 11.73
CA GLY A 339 -20.87 -10.25 12.37
C GLY A 339 -20.62 -11.02 13.66
N MET A 340 -21.49 -10.92 14.63
CA MET A 340 -21.42 -11.71 15.86
C MET A 340 -22.80 -11.95 16.46
N GLU A 341 -22.92 -13.04 17.21
CA GLU A 341 -24.05 -13.22 18.10
C GLU A 341 -23.90 -12.33 19.34
N VAL A 342 -24.95 -11.66 19.70
CA VAL A 342 -25.04 -10.83 20.89
C VAL A 342 -26.05 -11.45 21.85
N PRO A 343 -25.74 -11.54 23.16
CA PRO A 343 -26.68 -12.07 24.18
C PRO A 343 -27.82 -11.11 24.42
N GLU A 344 -28.84 -11.59 25.13
CA GLU A 344 -29.86 -10.76 25.72
C GLU A 344 -29.29 -9.80 26.77
N GLY A 345 -29.85 -8.57 26.85
CA GLY A 345 -29.47 -7.57 27.85
C GLY A 345 -29.19 -6.19 27.26
N GLU A 346 -28.82 -5.28 28.17
CA GLU A 346 -28.35 -3.93 27.85
C GLU A 346 -26.89 -3.80 28.32
N TYR A 347 -25.97 -3.55 27.39
CA TYR A 347 -24.54 -3.50 27.69
C TYR A 347 -23.73 -2.76 26.62
N ASN A 348 -22.49 -2.47 26.96
CA ASN A 348 -21.50 -1.98 26.00
C ASN A 348 -20.72 -3.14 25.37
N LEU A 349 -20.80 -3.25 24.06
CA LEU A 349 -19.97 -4.12 23.24
C LEU A 349 -18.75 -3.32 22.77
N LYS A 350 -17.56 -3.79 23.11
CA LYS A 350 -16.31 -3.14 22.75
C LYS A 350 -15.52 -3.99 21.76
N PHE A 351 -15.10 -3.40 20.64
CA PHE A 351 -14.05 -3.93 19.78
C PHE A 351 -12.75 -3.20 20.05
N SER A 352 -11.68 -3.95 20.31
CA SER A 352 -10.32 -3.42 20.49
C SER A 352 -9.38 -4.02 19.47
N PHE A 353 -8.51 -3.20 18.86
CA PHE A 353 -7.49 -3.66 17.92
C PHE A 353 -6.14 -3.80 18.63
N ASP A 354 -5.74 -5.04 18.91
CA ASP A 354 -4.49 -5.37 19.60
C ASP A 354 -3.82 -6.61 18.95
N PRO A 355 -3.22 -6.46 17.76
CA PRO A 355 -2.62 -7.58 17.05
C PRO A 355 -1.36 -8.11 17.73
N PRO A 356 -1.29 -9.38 18.14
CA PRO A 356 -0.14 -9.97 18.82
C PRO A 356 1.18 -9.87 18.03
N VAL A 357 1.08 -9.85 16.70
CA VAL A 357 2.24 -9.76 15.81
C VAL A 357 3.03 -8.46 16.01
N ILE A 358 2.38 -7.37 16.39
CA ILE A 358 3.04 -6.09 16.65
C ILE A 358 3.89 -6.21 17.93
N LYS A 359 3.35 -6.81 19.00
CA LYS A 359 4.08 -7.04 20.25
C LYS A 359 5.30 -7.93 20.00
N THR A 360 5.10 -9.07 19.34
CA THR A 360 6.17 -10.00 19.00
C THR A 360 7.24 -9.34 18.12
N GLY A 361 6.83 -8.62 17.09
CA GLY A 361 7.75 -7.90 16.21
C GLY A 361 8.56 -6.83 16.91
N SER A 362 7.95 -6.08 17.84
CA SER A 362 8.63 -5.08 18.65
C SER A 362 9.69 -5.71 19.56
N ILE A 363 9.37 -6.83 20.20
CA ILE A 363 10.32 -7.58 21.04
C ILE A 363 11.52 -8.03 20.18
N ILE A 364 11.29 -8.66 19.02
CA ILE A 364 12.36 -9.09 18.11
C ILE A 364 13.23 -7.91 17.69
N SER A 365 12.62 -6.77 17.35
CA SER A 365 13.34 -5.57 16.97
C SER A 365 14.23 -5.04 18.10
N ILE A 366 13.70 -4.96 19.33
CA ILE A 366 14.47 -4.52 20.49
C ILE A 366 15.69 -5.43 20.71
N PHE A 367 15.49 -6.76 20.69
CA PHE A 367 16.60 -7.70 20.82
C PHE A 367 17.65 -7.53 19.71
N SER A 368 17.23 -7.32 18.49
CA SER A 368 18.14 -7.09 17.36
C SER A 368 18.98 -5.83 17.55
N PHE A 369 18.38 -4.73 18.01
CA PHE A 369 19.11 -3.50 18.33
C PHE A 369 20.09 -3.69 19.49
N VAL A 370 19.71 -4.41 20.53
CA VAL A 370 20.61 -4.72 21.66
C VAL A 370 21.82 -5.53 21.19
N ILE A 371 21.61 -6.57 20.37
CA ILE A 371 22.70 -7.38 19.81
C ILE A 371 23.64 -6.52 18.95
N LEU A 372 23.07 -5.67 18.09
CA LEU A 372 23.85 -4.76 17.24
C LEU A 372 24.68 -3.81 18.11
N PHE A 373 24.08 -3.19 19.12
CA PHE A 373 24.77 -2.27 20.03
C PHE A 373 25.91 -2.95 20.78
N LEU A 374 25.68 -4.15 21.32
CA LEU A 374 26.72 -4.92 21.99
C LEU A 374 27.85 -5.30 21.01
N SER A 375 27.54 -5.68 19.80
CA SER A 375 28.54 -5.99 18.76
C SER A 375 29.45 -4.80 18.47
N VAL A 376 28.84 -3.61 18.35
CA VAL A 376 29.56 -2.34 18.14
C VAL A 376 30.47 -2.03 19.35
N LEU A 377 29.99 -2.19 20.58
CA LEU A 377 30.81 -2.00 21.80
C LEU A 377 32.00 -2.97 21.83
N VAL A 378 31.78 -4.24 21.50
CA VAL A 378 32.84 -5.24 21.44
C VAL A 378 33.90 -4.88 20.40
N TYR A 379 33.48 -4.42 19.24
CA TYR A 379 34.35 -3.95 18.17
C TYR A 379 35.22 -2.78 18.64
N PHE A 380 34.63 -1.73 19.21
CA PHE A 380 35.39 -0.60 19.74
C PHE A 380 36.34 -1.00 20.83
N LYS A 381 35.93 -1.86 21.79
CA LYS A 381 36.81 -2.36 22.84
C LYS A 381 38.04 -3.12 22.31
N LYS A 382 37.88 -3.88 21.20
CA LYS A 382 38.99 -4.55 20.54
C LYS A 382 39.89 -3.55 19.79
N SER A 383 39.30 -2.56 19.13
CA SER A 383 40.05 -1.54 18.39
C SER A 383 40.93 -0.70 19.32
N PHE A 384 40.43 -0.30 20.50
CA PHE A 384 41.19 0.46 21.49
C PHE A 384 42.25 -0.36 22.25
N LYS A 385 42.21 -1.71 22.21
CA LYS A 385 43.25 -2.55 22.78
C LYS A 385 44.44 -2.80 21.84
N ASN A 386 44.25 -2.52 20.55
CA ASN A 386 45.26 -2.73 19.52
C ASN A 386 45.95 -1.42 19.08
N VAL A 387 45.63 -0.31 19.72
CA VAL A 387 46.35 0.98 19.70
C VAL A 387 47.11 1.15 21.00
#